data_f97f8fd898e7dea19cbdc0a0243a02a7
#
_entry.id   f97f8fd898e7dea19cbdc0a0243a02a7
#
_cell.length_a   1.000
_cell.length_b   1.000
_cell.length_c   1.000
_cell.angle_alpha   90.00
_cell.angle_beta   90.00
_cell.angle_gamma   90.00
#
_symmetry.space_group_name_H-M   'P 1'
#
loop_
_entity.id
_entity.type
_entity.pdbx_description
1 polymer ?
#
loop_
_entity_poly.entity_id
_entity_poly.type
_entity_poly.pdbx_seq_one_letter_code
_entity_poly.pdbx_strand_id
1 'polypeptide(L)'
;MDEQTFSSPLILMADSVSTRNAPSELFEGAYYSIIDGDDFSIAKVLKLEMEIVHVRIYKQTFQQRPRSIDPAALTLGTIHDKDGFGMGHLPLRLVTFTDRGPMFLTHAEVKPEELEGYNLWKETADGSVFE
;
A
#
# COMPACT_ATOMS: atom_id res chain seq x y z
N MET A 1 -1.43 -12.23 -29.40
CA MET A 1 -1.02 -12.07 -29.67
C MET A 1 -1.14 -11.99 -29.74
N ASP A 2 -0.86 -11.75 -28.91
CA ASP A 2 -0.84 -11.52 -28.84
C ASP A 2 -1.19 -11.44 -28.57
N GLU A 3 -0.94 -11.25 -28.16
CA GLU A 3 -0.87 -10.92 -28.09
C GLU A 3 -1.08 -10.74 -27.89
N GLN A 4 -1.10 -10.75 -27.81
CA GLN A 4 -1.01 -10.48 -27.72
C GLN A 4 -1.15 -10.22 -27.44
N THR A 5 -1.26 -10.29 -27.42
CA THR A 5 -1.09 -10.06 -27.37
C THR A 5 -1.37 -9.77 -26.98
N PHE A 6 -1.09 -9.56 -26.45
CA PHE A 6 -1.08 -9.32 -26.26
C PHE A 6 -1.46 -9.31 -25.70
N SER A 7 -1.92 -9.28 -25.98
CA SER A 7 -1.74 -9.37 -25.80
C SER A 7 -1.96 -9.32 -25.27
N SER A 8 -2.19 -9.45 -24.83
CA SER A 8 -1.99 -9.59 -24.58
C SER A 8 -2.22 -9.60 -24.15
N PRO A 9 -2.43 -9.37 -23.50
CA PRO A 9 -2.21 -9.54 -23.31
C PRO A 9 -2.46 -9.72 -22.84
N LEU A 10 -2.77 -9.76 -22.82
CA LEU A 10 -2.54 -10.09 -22.68
C LEU A 10 -2.71 -10.25 -22.16
N ILE A 11 -3.11 -9.99 -21.75
CA ILE A 11 -2.83 -10.34 -21.59
C ILE A 11 -3.08 -10.51 -21.16
N LEU A 12 -3.39 -10.44 -20.93
CA LEU A 12 -3.19 -10.83 -20.80
C LEU A 12 -3.54 -11.14 -20.28
N MET A 13 -3.96 -11.20 -19.90
CA MET A 13 -3.88 -11.71 -19.65
C MET A 13 -4.05 -12.09 -19.11
N ALA A 14 -4.41 -12.27 -18.85
CA ALA A 14 -4.17 -12.83 -18.53
C ALA A 14 -4.28 -13.09 -18.01
N ASP A 15 -4.42 -13.09 -17.94
CA ASP A 15 -4.26 -13.51 -17.51
C ASP A 15 -4.50 -13.59 -16.83
N SER A 16 -4.80 -13.58 -16.67
CA SER A 16 -4.76 -13.72 -16.09
C SER A 16 -5.11 -13.89 -15.30
N VAL A 17 -5.32 -14.21 -15.14
CA VAL A 17 -5.47 -14.41 -14.40
C VAL A 17 -5.34 -14.61 -13.57
N SER A 18 -5.35 -14.97 -13.43
CA SER A 18 -5.12 -15.05 -12.70
C SER A 18 -4.82 -14.86 -12.09
N THR A 19 -4.69 -14.56 -12.05
CA THR A 19 -4.42 -14.15 -11.55
C THR A 19 -4.73 -13.60 -10.84
N ARG A 20 -4.97 -13.59 -10.74
CA ARG A 20 -5.18 -13.04 -10.05
C ARG A 20 -5.07 -12.80 -9.04
N ASN A 21 -5.18 -12.98 -8.98
CA ASN A 21 -4.85 -12.68 -7.86
C ASN A 21 -3.61 -12.65 -7.27
N ALA A 22 -2.68 -12.96 -7.95
CA ALA A 22 -1.41 -12.68 -7.41
C ALA A 22 -1.41 -11.22 -7.09
N PRO A 23 -1.21 -10.90 -5.85
CA PRO A 23 -1.05 -9.53 -5.52
C PRO A 23 0.02 -9.00 -6.40
N SER A 24 -0.26 -7.90 -7.02
CA SER A 24 0.73 -7.11 -7.64
C SER A 24 1.93 -7.16 -6.74
N GLU A 25 3.06 -7.38 -7.29
CA GLU A 25 4.28 -7.41 -6.52
C GLU A 25 4.36 -6.16 -5.66
N LEU A 26 4.59 -6.36 -4.38
CA LEU A 26 4.81 -5.25 -3.49
C LEU A 26 6.26 -4.80 -3.64
N PHE A 27 6.48 -3.50 -3.65
CA PHE A 27 7.83 -2.97 -3.66
C PHE A 27 7.89 -1.64 -2.93
N GLU A 28 9.05 -1.32 -2.42
CA GLU A 28 9.24 -0.11 -1.62
C GLU A 28 9.04 1.12 -2.49
N GLY A 29 8.28 2.07 -1.95
CA GLY A 29 7.94 3.29 -2.67
C GLY A 29 6.61 3.23 -3.41
N ALA A 30 6.01 2.06 -3.52
CA ALA A 30 4.75 1.91 -4.25
C ALA A 30 3.56 2.34 -3.40
N TYR A 31 2.60 2.98 -4.05
CA TYR A 31 1.32 3.35 -3.44
C TYR A 31 0.25 2.40 -3.90
N TYR A 32 -0.59 1.97 -2.98
CA TYR A 32 -1.69 1.04 -3.25
C TYR A 32 -2.98 1.59 -2.66
N SER A 33 -4.10 1.32 -3.35
CA SER A 33 -5.38 1.45 -2.70
C SER A 33 -5.65 0.15 -1.97
N ILE A 34 -6.20 0.24 -0.76
CA ILE A 34 -6.53 -0.93 0.05
C ILE A 34 -7.96 -0.80 0.56
N ILE A 35 -8.57 -1.94 0.84
CA ILE A 35 -9.93 -1.98 1.38
C ILE A 35 -9.87 -1.60 2.86
N ASP A 36 -10.74 -0.67 3.25
CA ASP A 36 -10.80 -0.14 4.61
C ASP A 36 -12.26 -0.05 5.01
N GLY A 37 -12.82 -1.18 5.48
CA GLY A 37 -14.24 -1.27 5.76
C GLY A 37 -15.04 -1.11 4.48
N ASP A 38 -15.92 -0.13 4.45
CA ASP A 38 -16.73 0.16 3.27
C ASP A 38 -16.06 1.11 2.29
N ASP A 39 -14.90 1.65 2.68
CA ASP A 39 -14.18 2.63 1.89
C ASP A 39 -12.83 2.07 1.45
N PHE A 40 -12.04 2.93 0.83
CA PHE A 40 -10.69 2.60 0.40
C PHE A 40 -9.72 3.63 0.95
N SER A 41 -8.58 3.15 1.43
CA SER A 41 -7.50 4.00 1.92
C SER A 41 -6.30 3.88 1.00
N ILE A 42 -5.32 4.76 1.18
CA ILE A 42 -4.09 4.72 0.40
C ILE A 42 -2.94 4.36 1.32
N ALA A 43 -2.15 3.39 0.91
CA ALA A 43 -0.98 2.95 1.64
C ALA A 43 0.26 3.08 0.75
N LYS A 44 1.36 3.54 1.35
CA LYS A 44 2.66 3.54 0.68
C LYS A 44 3.55 2.53 1.38
N VAL A 45 4.17 1.65 0.62
CA VAL A 45 5.10 0.67 1.16
C VAL A 45 6.44 1.37 1.43
N LEU A 46 6.87 1.36 2.68
CA LEU A 46 8.12 2.00 3.09
C LEU A 46 9.27 1.01 3.13
N LYS A 47 9.00 -0.22 3.57
CA LYS A 47 10.04 -1.22 3.75
C LYS A 47 9.42 -2.60 3.69
N LEU A 48 10.13 -3.52 3.08
CA LEU A 48 9.71 -4.94 3.03
C LEU A 48 10.75 -5.77 3.75
N GLU A 49 10.30 -6.59 4.70
CA GLU A 49 11.18 -7.46 5.49
C GLU A 49 10.48 -8.79 5.69
N MET A 50 10.96 -9.81 5.01
CA MET A 50 10.42 -11.16 5.18
C MET A 50 8.88 -11.14 5.09
N GLU A 51 8.22 -11.39 6.22
CA GLU A 51 6.75 -11.48 6.28
C GLU A 51 6.11 -10.22 6.82
N ILE A 52 6.87 -9.14 6.91
CA ILE A 52 6.38 -7.85 7.43
C ILE A 52 6.46 -6.82 6.33
N VAL A 53 5.37 -6.07 6.15
CA VAL A 53 5.36 -4.91 5.28
C VAL A 53 5.14 -3.68 6.15
N HIS A 54 6.06 -2.73 6.02
CA HIS A 54 5.97 -1.46 6.77
C HIS A 54 5.34 -0.46 5.83
N VAL A 55 4.19 0.06 6.25
CA VAL A 55 3.42 0.95 5.38
C VAL A 55 3.11 2.26 6.09
N ARG A 56 2.81 3.27 5.27
CA ARG A 56 2.27 4.54 5.71
C ARG A 56 0.85 4.58 5.19
N ILE A 57 -0.12 4.88 6.08
CA ILE A 57 -1.51 4.98 5.70
C ILE A 57 -1.90 6.44 5.76
N TYR A 58 -2.43 6.96 4.66
CA TYR A 58 -2.80 8.37 4.59
C TYR A 58 -4.19 8.61 5.12
N LYS A 59 -4.46 9.87 5.45
CA LYS A 59 -5.73 10.28 6.04
C LYS A 59 -6.90 10.15 5.06
N GLN A 60 -6.66 10.39 3.79
CA GLN A 60 -7.71 10.43 2.77
C GLN A 60 -8.33 9.06 2.57
N THR A 61 -9.67 9.01 2.51
CA THR A 61 -10.41 7.81 2.19
C THR A 61 -11.33 8.08 1.01
N PHE A 62 -11.72 7.00 0.32
CA PHE A 62 -12.49 7.09 -0.91
C PHE A 62 -13.63 6.08 -0.86
N GLN A 63 -14.83 6.50 -1.25
CA GLN A 63 -15.97 5.61 -1.31
C GLN A 63 -15.85 4.65 -2.49
N GLN A 64 -15.20 5.09 -3.55
CA GLN A 64 -14.92 4.24 -4.71
C GLN A 64 -13.42 4.08 -4.84
N ARG A 65 -12.98 2.90 -5.26
CA ARG A 65 -11.55 2.64 -5.37
C ARG A 65 -10.92 3.59 -6.40
N PRO A 66 -9.95 4.40 -5.98
CA PRO A 66 -9.30 5.31 -6.92
C PRO A 66 -8.45 4.54 -7.91
N ARG A 67 -8.38 5.02 -9.13
CA ARG A 67 -7.53 4.43 -10.18
C ARG A 67 -6.23 5.20 -10.32
N SER A 68 -6.18 6.40 -9.78
CA SER A 68 -4.97 7.22 -9.81
C SER A 68 -5.02 8.15 -8.62
N ILE A 69 -3.85 8.60 -8.20
CA ILE A 69 -3.71 9.56 -7.10
C ILE A 69 -2.57 10.49 -7.41
N ASP A 70 -2.59 11.66 -6.78
CA ASP A 70 -1.47 12.57 -6.78
C ASP A 70 -0.85 12.46 -5.37
N PRO A 71 0.35 11.88 -5.25
CA PRO A 71 0.98 11.74 -3.93
C PRO A 71 1.12 13.05 -3.18
N ALA A 72 1.26 14.17 -3.89
CA ALA A 72 1.37 15.47 -3.24
C ALA A 72 0.09 15.91 -2.54
N ALA A 73 -1.04 15.30 -2.90
CA ALA A 73 -2.32 15.62 -2.29
C ALA A 73 -2.61 14.77 -1.05
N LEU A 74 -1.77 13.77 -0.79
CA LEU A 74 -1.97 12.87 0.35
C LEU A 74 -1.33 13.46 1.61
N THR A 75 -2.04 13.35 2.73
CA THR A 75 -1.53 13.83 4.01
C THR A 75 -1.84 12.83 5.10
N LEU A 76 -1.09 12.93 6.20
CA LEU A 76 -1.33 12.10 7.36
C LEU A 76 -2.34 12.71 8.32
N GLY A 77 -2.48 14.04 8.28
CA GLY A 77 -3.32 14.73 9.26
C GLY A 77 -2.71 14.69 10.64
N THR A 78 -3.51 15.03 11.64
CA THR A 78 -3.09 15.01 13.04
C THR A 78 -4.19 14.39 13.87
N ILE A 79 -3.85 14.02 15.11
CA ILE A 79 -4.84 13.46 16.03
C ILE A 79 -5.94 14.46 16.37
N HIS A 80 -5.75 15.72 16.06
CA HIS A 80 -6.73 16.77 16.30
C HIS A 80 -7.72 16.93 15.14
N ASP A 81 -7.49 16.26 14.04
CA ASP A 81 -8.38 16.36 12.88
C ASP A 81 -9.67 15.61 13.16
N LYS A 82 -10.81 16.28 12.95
CA LYS A 82 -12.11 15.69 13.23
C LYS A 82 -12.47 14.57 12.26
N ASP A 83 -11.95 14.65 11.04
CA ASP A 83 -12.25 13.66 10.00
C ASP A 83 -11.23 12.53 9.96
N GLY A 84 -10.44 12.39 11.02
CA GLY A 84 -9.50 11.29 11.15
C GLY A 84 -8.09 11.66 10.73
N PHE A 85 -7.20 10.71 10.89
CA PHE A 85 -5.80 10.90 10.54
C PHE A 85 -5.20 9.56 10.13
N GLY A 86 -4.10 9.64 9.40
CA GLY A 86 -3.38 8.45 8.96
C GLY A 86 -2.34 8.01 9.96
N MET A 87 -1.50 7.07 9.51
CA MET A 87 -0.40 6.55 10.32
C MET A 87 0.89 6.65 9.52
N GLY A 88 1.89 7.29 10.10
CA GLY A 88 3.17 7.48 9.43
C GLY A 88 3.96 6.20 9.26
N HIS A 89 3.74 5.22 10.15
CA HIS A 89 4.37 3.92 10.08
C HIS A 89 3.49 2.89 10.75
N LEU A 90 3.22 1.81 10.04
CA LEU A 90 2.41 0.70 10.55
C LEU A 90 3.06 -0.59 10.06
N PRO A 91 3.62 -1.40 10.98
CA PRO A 91 4.15 -2.71 10.60
C PRO A 91 3.00 -3.71 10.55
N LEU A 92 2.80 -4.30 9.38
CA LEU A 92 1.72 -5.27 9.16
C LEU A 92 2.31 -6.59 8.71
N ARG A 93 1.65 -7.67 9.08
CA ARG A 93 2.01 -8.96 8.48
C ARG A 93 1.66 -8.88 7.00
N LEU A 94 2.51 -9.49 6.18
CA LEU A 94 2.30 -9.48 4.73
C LEU A 94 0.93 -10.05 4.37
N VAL A 95 0.52 -11.14 5.02
CA VAL A 95 -0.76 -11.77 4.72
C VAL A 95 -1.92 -10.81 5.04
N THR A 96 -1.81 -10.06 6.14
CA THR A 96 -2.85 -9.10 6.52
C THR A 96 -2.97 -8.00 5.47
N PHE A 97 -1.85 -7.48 5.00
CA PHE A 97 -1.87 -6.45 3.98
C PHE A 97 -2.45 -6.99 2.67
N THR A 98 -2.04 -8.20 2.31
CA THR A 98 -2.54 -8.84 1.09
C THR A 98 -4.06 -9.05 1.15
N ASP A 99 -4.58 -9.37 2.33
CA ASP A 99 -6.01 -9.58 2.51
C ASP A 99 -6.81 -8.30 2.31
N ARG A 100 -6.17 -7.15 2.35
CA ARG A 100 -6.84 -5.87 2.10
C ARG A 100 -6.92 -5.53 0.62
N GLY A 101 -6.52 -6.46 -0.25
CA GLY A 101 -6.67 -6.31 -1.68
C GLY A 101 -5.93 -5.13 -2.27
N PRO A 102 -4.61 -5.00 -2.00
CA PRO A 102 -3.88 -3.84 -2.52
C PRO A 102 -3.84 -3.81 -4.03
N MET A 103 -4.10 -2.66 -4.60
CA MET A 103 -3.99 -2.43 -6.03
C MET A 103 -3.04 -1.27 -6.26
N PHE A 104 -2.06 -1.49 -7.11
CA PHE A 104 -1.01 -0.51 -7.39
C PHE A 104 -1.57 0.75 -8.03
N LEU A 105 -1.08 1.89 -7.58
CA LEU A 105 -1.50 3.19 -8.11
C LEU A 105 -0.34 3.94 -8.75
N THR A 106 0.73 4.15 -8.01
CA THR A 106 1.89 4.88 -8.51
C THR A 106 3.08 4.59 -7.60
N HIS A 107 4.19 5.22 -7.88
CA HIS A 107 5.44 4.98 -7.18
C HIS A 107 6.16 6.29 -6.95
N ALA A 108 6.75 6.43 -5.77
CA ALA A 108 7.65 7.54 -5.47
C ALA A 108 8.70 7.05 -4.48
N GLU A 109 9.88 7.58 -4.61
CA GLU A 109 10.99 7.21 -3.75
C GLU A 109 10.62 7.36 -2.27
N VAL A 110 11.09 6.42 -1.43
CA VAL A 110 10.92 6.53 0.01
C VAL A 110 11.99 7.48 0.54
N LYS A 111 11.54 8.56 1.17
CA LYS A 111 12.45 9.58 1.68
C LYS A 111 12.88 9.25 3.11
N PRO A 112 14.05 9.75 3.53
CA PRO A 112 14.53 9.45 4.89
C PRO A 112 13.54 9.81 5.99
N GLU A 113 12.83 10.93 5.85
CA GLU A 113 11.87 11.35 6.87
C GLU A 113 10.67 10.40 6.94
N GLU A 114 10.38 9.68 5.88
CA GLU A 114 9.30 8.69 5.89
C GLU A 114 9.67 7.44 6.67
N LEU A 115 10.96 7.22 6.89
CA LEU A 115 11.46 6.05 7.59
C LEU A 115 11.66 6.27 9.09
N GLU A 116 11.35 7.45 9.60
CA GLU A 116 11.54 7.74 11.03
C GLU A 116 10.81 6.74 11.92
N GLY A 117 9.56 6.47 11.60
CA GLY A 117 8.78 5.52 12.39
C GLY A 117 9.33 4.11 12.29
N TYR A 118 9.74 3.71 11.10
CA TYR A 118 10.35 2.40 10.89
C TYR A 118 11.65 2.28 11.69
N ASN A 119 12.51 3.30 11.65
CA ASN A 119 13.78 3.27 12.36
C ASN A 119 13.56 3.20 13.87
N LEU A 120 12.60 3.94 14.38
CA LEU A 120 12.27 3.90 15.79
C LEU A 120 11.74 2.52 16.18
N TRP A 121 10.87 1.96 15.38
CA TRP A 121 10.34 0.62 15.60
C TRP A 121 11.47 -0.40 15.66
N LYS A 122 12.42 -0.30 14.74
CA LYS A 122 13.53 -1.24 14.65
C LYS A 122 14.45 -1.15 15.87
N GLU A 123 14.63 0.06 16.41
CA GLU A 123 15.51 0.27 17.56
C GLU A 123 14.88 -0.14 18.88
N THR A 124 13.57 0.07 19.02
CA THR A 124 12.91 -0.07 20.30
C THR A 124 11.97 -1.26 20.38
N ALA A 125 11.63 -1.83 19.23
CA ALA A 125 10.58 -2.82 19.19
C ALA A 125 11.07 -4.20 19.59
N ASP A 126 10.14 -4.94 20.12
CA ASP A 126 10.31 -6.35 20.41
C ASP A 126 9.82 -7.20 19.24
N GLY A 127 9.69 -6.58 18.06
CA GLY A 127 9.19 -7.26 16.88
C GLY A 127 7.69 -7.20 16.71
N SER A 128 7.03 -6.33 17.47
CA SER A 128 5.57 -6.22 17.40
C SER A 128 5.08 -5.81 16.02
N VAL A 129 4.07 -6.51 15.53
CA VAL A 129 3.43 -6.19 14.26
C VAL A 129 1.91 -6.22 14.45
N PHE A 130 1.22 -5.53 13.55
CA PHE A 130 -0.25 -5.53 13.53
C PHE A 130 -0.74 -6.55 12.53
N GLU A 131 -1.86 -7.16 12.86
CA GLU A 131 -2.48 -8.19 12.02
C GLU A 131 -3.84 -7.78 11.53
#